data_e7534b5697e93fdbe89fd3d209a65650
#
_entry.id   e7534b5697e93fdbe89fd3d209a65650
#
_cell.length_a   1.000
_cell.length_b   1.000
_cell.length_c   1.000
_cell.angle_alpha   90.00
_cell.angle_beta   90.00
_cell.angle_gamma   90.00
#
_symmetry.space_group_name_H-M   'P 1'
#
loop_
_entity.id
_entity.type
_entity.pdbx_description
1 polymer ?
#
loop_
_entity_poly.entity_id
_entity_poly.type
_entity_poly.pdbx_seq_one_letter_code
_entity_poly.pdbx_strand_id
1 'polypeptide(L)'
;IDILGNENKQVLEYAYLNSLYHTGVKNHLDDAICHVERMPNFNYLELLKKYKKLDELPFDYNRKYVSVLCENNINEKSNLNNKNLLIVKGDVETVCKKCTYAEYRGEVYPMDIQSVHHIIDEMQEDGMKVIAVAYKNINKKYIMPDDENDLILLGYLTFFDAPKKSAQEAIEQLKKLNVPIKVLTGDSERVALSVCRRLNLDTDNVIVGEKLSELKDDELSILCEKTTIFAQLSPKQKAKIIKILQENGHTVGFLGDGMNDLHAILQSDVGISAEGATEALQEAADVIL
;
A
#
# COMPACT_ATOMS: atom_id res chain seq x y z
N ILE A 1 -2.95 2.70 14.97
CA ILE A 1 -2.05 3.34 15.95
C ILE A 1 -1.96 4.84 15.69
N ASP A 2 -1.67 5.63 16.74
CA ASP A 2 -1.40 7.06 16.62
C ASP A 2 0.00 7.34 16.04
N ILE A 3 0.38 8.61 15.98
CA ILE A 3 1.68 9.06 15.45
C ILE A 3 2.90 8.62 16.29
N LEU A 4 2.69 8.09 17.49
CA LEU A 4 3.73 7.56 18.40
C LEU A 4 3.68 6.03 18.55
N GLY A 5 2.85 5.34 17.76
CA GLY A 5 2.74 3.88 17.78
C GLY A 5 1.76 3.30 18.81
N ASN A 6 0.99 4.12 19.54
CA ASN A 6 0.00 3.63 20.48
C ASN A 6 -1.34 3.32 19.81
N GLU A 7 -2.14 2.42 20.40
CA GLU A 7 -3.48 2.13 19.89
C GLU A 7 -4.34 3.41 19.86
N ASN A 8 -4.97 3.64 18.70
CA ASN A 8 -5.89 4.76 18.51
C ASN A 8 -7.13 4.30 17.71
N LYS A 9 -8.26 4.26 18.39
CA LYS A 9 -9.53 3.84 17.82
C LYS A 9 -10.00 4.73 16.67
N GLN A 10 -9.76 6.03 16.75
CA GLN A 10 -10.19 7.00 15.75
C GLN A 10 -9.49 6.79 14.40
N VAL A 11 -8.22 6.37 14.41
CA VAL A 11 -7.50 5.97 13.18
C VAL A 11 -8.24 4.85 12.47
N LEU A 12 -8.65 3.83 13.21
CA LEU A 12 -9.39 2.68 12.66
C LEU A 12 -10.79 3.11 12.17
N GLU A 13 -11.49 3.96 12.91
CA GLU A 13 -12.81 4.49 12.54
C GLU A 13 -12.75 5.29 11.22
N TYR A 14 -11.75 6.17 11.08
CA TYR A 14 -11.60 6.95 9.85
C TYR A 14 -11.14 6.11 8.67
N ALA A 15 -10.23 5.17 8.90
CA ALA A 15 -9.82 4.21 7.88
C ALA A 15 -10.99 3.34 7.39
N TYR A 16 -11.84 2.88 8.31
CA TYR A 16 -13.05 2.13 8.01
C TYR A 16 -14.02 2.94 7.13
N LEU A 17 -14.33 4.19 7.51
CA LEU A 17 -15.18 5.06 6.70
C LEU A 17 -14.61 5.27 5.29
N ASN A 18 -13.31 5.49 5.18
CA ASN A 18 -12.66 5.67 3.90
C ASN A 18 -12.75 4.41 3.04
N SER A 19 -12.42 3.22 3.60
CA SER A 19 -12.49 1.93 2.89
C SER A 19 -13.91 1.52 2.50
N LEU A 20 -14.90 1.83 3.36
CA LEU A 20 -16.29 1.51 3.09
C LEU A 20 -16.88 2.38 1.99
N TYR A 21 -16.60 3.67 2.04
CA TYR A 21 -17.27 4.68 1.21
C TYR A 21 -16.66 4.90 -0.16
N HIS A 22 -15.38 4.58 -0.39
CA HIS A 22 -14.82 4.69 -1.72
C HIS A 22 -15.38 3.61 -2.65
N THR A 23 -15.65 3.99 -3.91
CA THR A 23 -16.26 3.10 -4.92
C THR A 23 -15.26 2.54 -5.93
N GLY A 24 -13.98 2.92 -5.81
CA GLY A 24 -12.89 2.38 -6.63
C GLY A 24 -12.65 0.89 -6.41
N VAL A 25 -11.68 0.33 -7.12
CA VAL A 25 -11.26 -1.06 -6.93
C VAL A 25 -10.73 -1.21 -5.51
N LYS A 26 -11.41 -2.03 -4.71
CA LYS A 26 -10.97 -2.39 -3.35
C LYS A 26 -9.84 -3.39 -3.43
N ASN A 27 -8.88 -3.23 -2.57
CA ASN A 27 -7.77 -4.16 -2.39
C ASN A 27 -7.91 -4.94 -1.08
N HIS A 28 -7.05 -5.95 -0.87
CA HIS A 28 -7.13 -6.79 0.35
C HIS A 28 -6.98 -5.98 1.65
N LEU A 29 -6.32 -4.81 1.62
CA LEU A 29 -6.18 -3.96 2.78
C LEU A 29 -7.51 -3.27 3.11
N ASP A 30 -8.27 -2.84 2.09
CA ASP A 30 -9.62 -2.31 2.27
C ASP A 30 -10.56 -3.37 2.84
N ASP A 31 -10.48 -4.60 2.35
CA ASP A 31 -11.26 -5.72 2.85
C ASP A 31 -10.91 -6.03 4.31
N ALA A 32 -9.60 -6.07 4.65
CA ALA A 32 -9.14 -6.27 6.02
C ALA A 32 -9.64 -5.16 6.96
N ILE A 33 -9.62 -3.90 6.52
CA ILE A 33 -10.16 -2.77 7.30
C ILE A 33 -11.68 -2.91 7.47
N CYS A 34 -12.43 -3.30 6.44
CA CYS A 34 -13.87 -3.47 6.54
C CYS A 34 -14.26 -4.66 7.45
N HIS A 35 -13.42 -5.70 7.57
CA HIS A 35 -13.67 -6.82 8.47
C HIS A 35 -13.71 -6.47 9.96
N VAL A 36 -13.27 -5.27 10.36
CA VAL A 36 -13.37 -4.80 11.76
C VAL A 36 -14.81 -4.67 12.26
N GLU A 37 -15.81 -4.65 11.37
CA GLU A 37 -17.24 -4.75 11.72
C GLU A 37 -17.56 -5.96 12.61
N ARG A 38 -16.77 -7.04 12.49
CA ARG A 38 -16.93 -8.26 13.26
C ARG A 38 -16.31 -8.19 14.66
N MET A 39 -15.57 -7.12 14.97
CA MET A 39 -14.95 -6.95 16.28
C MET A 39 -15.98 -6.52 17.32
N PRO A 40 -16.05 -7.16 18.51
CA PRO A 40 -17.08 -6.86 19.52
C PRO A 40 -17.10 -5.41 20.00
N ASN A 41 -15.95 -4.74 19.97
CA ASN A 41 -15.78 -3.38 20.47
C ASN A 41 -15.82 -2.30 19.38
N PHE A 42 -16.14 -2.66 18.13
CA PHE A 42 -16.22 -1.71 17.02
C PHE A 42 -17.68 -1.43 16.65
N ASN A 43 -18.18 -0.25 17.06
CA ASN A 43 -19.59 0.14 16.83
C ASN A 43 -19.73 0.84 15.48
N TYR A 44 -19.66 0.09 14.39
CA TYR A 44 -19.78 0.64 13.03
C TYR A 44 -21.16 1.26 12.75
N LEU A 45 -22.25 0.75 13.35
CA LEU A 45 -23.59 1.29 13.14
C LEU A 45 -23.74 2.72 13.69
N GLU A 46 -23.13 3.01 14.82
CA GLU A 46 -23.08 4.36 15.36
C GLU A 46 -22.24 5.30 14.49
N LEU A 47 -21.10 4.80 14.02
CA LEU A 47 -20.22 5.53 13.13
C LEU A 47 -20.93 5.93 11.83
N LEU A 48 -21.71 5.02 11.21
CA LEU A 48 -22.49 5.29 9.99
C LEU A 48 -23.68 6.23 10.21
N LYS A 49 -24.22 6.29 11.42
CA LYS A 49 -25.23 7.33 11.76
C LYS A 49 -24.60 8.69 11.88
N LYS A 50 -23.37 8.76 12.39
CA LYS A 50 -22.63 9.99 12.62
C LYS A 50 -22.07 10.60 11.33
N TYR A 51 -21.56 9.76 10.42
CA TYR A 51 -20.90 10.19 9.20
C TYR A 51 -21.59 9.59 7.98
N LYS A 52 -22.03 10.45 7.04
CA LYS A 52 -22.59 10.04 5.75
C LYS A 52 -21.69 10.49 4.62
N LYS A 53 -21.47 9.61 3.64
CA LYS A 53 -20.70 9.98 2.45
C LYS A 53 -21.34 11.16 1.72
N LEU A 54 -20.52 12.13 1.33
CA LEU A 54 -20.90 13.24 0.44
C LEU A 54 -20.21 13.08 -0.92
N ASP A 55 -18.91 12.85 -0.93
CA ASP A 55 -18.10 12.81 -2.16
C ASP A 55 -16.84 11.98 -1.96
N GLU A 56 -16.12 11.69 -3.05
CA GLU A 56 -14.83 10.99 -3.02
C GLU A 56 -13.92 11.41 -4.18
N LEU A 57 -12.62 11.29 -3.97
CA LEU A 57 -11.63 11.20 -5.02
C LEU A 57 -11.03 9.78 -4.98
N PRO A 58 -11.30 8.93 -6.00
CA PRO A 58 -10.91 7.54 -5.99
C PRO A 58 -9.39 7.38 -6.02
N PHE A 59 -8.91 6.16 -5.76
CA PHE A 59 -7.50 5.83 -5.82
C PHE A 59 -6.92 6.12 -7.22
N ASP A 60 -5.76 6.73 -7.22
CA ASP A 60 -4.95 6.97 -8.41
C ASP A 60 -3.51 6.53 -8.15
N TYR A 61 -2.89 5.82 -9.11
CA TYR A 61 -1.55 5.28 -8.96
C TYR A 61 -0.45 6.35 -8.80
N ASN A 62 -0.68 7.56 -9.32
CA ASN A 62 0.27 8.66 -9.15
C ASN A 62 0.11 9.31 -7.77
N ARG A 63 -1.14 9.41 -7.28
CA ARG A 63 -1.47 9.96 -5.97
C ARG A 63 -1.21 8.96 -4.83
N LYS A 64 -1.41 7.66 -5.09
CA LYS A 64 -1.25 6.55 -4.13
C LYS A 64 -2.14 6.64 -2.88
N TYR A 65 -3.24 7.37 -2.92
CA TYR A 65 -4.20 7.50 -1.82
C TYR A 65 -5.64 7.71 -2.31
N VAL A 66 -6.58 7.51 -1.40
CA VAL A 66 -8.02 7.71 -1.58
C VAL A 66 -8.50 8.78 -0.62
N SER A 67 -9.38 9.66 -1.08
CA SER A 67 -10.01 10.70 -0.27
C SER A 67 -11.52 10.54 -0.25
N VAL A 68 -12.12 10.60 0.93
CA VAL A 68 -13.57 10.51 1.13
C VAL A 68 -14.03 11.70 1.99
N LEU A 69 -15.09 12.37 1.53
CA LEU A 69 -15.74 13.44 2.27
C LEU A 69 -17.00 12.92 2.93
N CYS A 70 -17.11 13.12 4.23
CA CYS A 70 -18.27 12.73 5.03
C CYS A 70 -18.94 13.95 5.64
N GLU A 71 -20.27 13.98 5.60
CA GLU A 71 -21.09 14.89 6.40
C GLU A 71 -21.02 14.48 7.88
N ASN A 72 -20.79 15.45 8.75
CA ASN A 72 -20.75 15.21 10.20
C ASN A 72 -22.09 15.59 10.83
N ASN A 73 -22.90 14.60 11.20
CA ASN A 73 -24.26 14.79 11.72
C ASN A 73 -24.32 14.99 13.26
N ILE A 74 -23.19 15.22 13.95
CA ILE A 74 -23.16 15.26 15.43
C ILE A 74 -23.92 16.46 16.00
N ASN A 75 -24.12 17.52 15.23
CA ASN A 75 -24.61 18.81 15.76
C ASN A 75 -25.88 19.31 15.08
N GLU A 76 -26.94 18.50 15.01
CA GLU A 76 -28.27 19.03 14.60
C GLU A 76 -28.83 20.14 15.53
N LYS A 77 -28.24 20.34 16.72
CA LYS A 77 -28.72 21.29 17.74
C LYS A 77 -27.89 22.57 17.94
N SER A 78 -26.70 22.67 17.34
CA SER A 78 -25.87 23.86 17.44
C SER A 78 -25.61 24.47 16.06
N ASN A 79 -26.18 25.61 15.78
CA ASN A 79 -26.06 26.42 14.56
C ASN A 79 -24.63 26.98 14.30
N LEU A 80 -23.57 26.36 14.78
CA LEU A 80 -22.20 26.84 14.65
C LEU A 80 -21.35 25.82 13.85
N ASN A 81 -21.18 26.13 12.56
CA ASN A 81 -20.14 25.59 11.68
C ASN A 81 -19.98 24.04 11.66
N ASN A 82 -21.01 23.33 11.21
CA ASN A 82 -20.85 21.91 10.84
C ASN A 82 -19.85 21.81 9.68
N LYS A 83 -18.58 21.55 10.00
CA LYS A 83 -17.57 21.24 9.01
C LYS A 83 -17.65 19.76 8.65
N ASN A 84 -17.64 19.47 7.36
CA ASN A 84 -17.57 18.12 6.85
C ASN A 84 -16.16 17.54 7.05
N LEU A 85 -16.07 16.24 7.22
CA LEU A 85 -14.84 15.52 7.49
C LEU A 85 -14.27 14.95 6.19
N LEU A 86 -13.15 15.47 5.75
CA LEU A 86 -12.33 14.90 4.67
C LEU A 86 -11.36 13.88 5.29
N ILE A 87 -11.40 12.64 4.83
CA ILE A 87 -10.52 11.55 5.27
C ILE A 87 -9.66 11.11 4.09
N VAL A 88 -8.36 11.11 4.26
CA VAL A 88 -7.36 10.68 3.27
C VAL A 88 -6.62 9.45 3.81
N LYS A 89 -6.56 8.38 3.02
CA LYS A 89 -5.89 7.13 3.39
C LYS A 89 -5.04 6.62 2.22
N GLY A 90 -3.79 6.27 2.47
CA GLY A 90 -2.93 5.72 1.43
C GLY A 90 -1.48 5.58 1.81
N ASP A 91 -0.62 5.59 0.80
CA ASP A 91 0.83 5.50 0.94
C ASP A 91 1.36 6.52 1.94
N VAL A 92 2.14 6.02 2.89
CA VAL A 92 2.54 6.78 4.07
C VAL A 92 3.39 8.00 3.70
N GLU A 93 4.33 7.86 2.77
CA GLU A 93 5.18 8.98 2.37
C GLU A 93 4.40 10.06 1.63
N THR A 94 3.49 9.63 0.76
CA THR A 94 2.69 10.54 -0.06
C THR A 94 1.68 11.30 0.77
N VAL A 95 1.00 10.63 1.71
CA VAL A 95 0.03 11.27 2.61
C VAL A 95 0.73 12.20 3.59
N CYS A 96 1.87 11.80 4.16
CA CYS A 96 2.64 12.67 5.06
C CYS A 96 3.11 13.97 4.40
N LYS A 97 3.47 13.95 3.11
CA LYS A 97 3.80 15.16 2.34
C LYS A 97 2.62 16.14 2.21
N LYS A 98 1.39 15.68 2.38
CA LYS A 98 0.15 16.49 2.35
C LYS A 98 -0.24 17.00 3.73
N CYS A 99 0.41 16.54 4.80
CA CYS A 99 0.13 16.93 6.17
C CYS A 99 1.01 18.09 6.62
N THR A 100 0.42 19.08 7.26
CA THR A 100 1.12 20.20 7.92
C THR A 100 1.10 20.01 9.43
N TYR A 101 0.12 19.26 9.92
CA TYR A 101 -0.12 19.02 11.33
C TYR A 101 -0.22 17.52 11.61
N ALA A 102 -0.06 17.17 12.89
CA ALA A 102 -0.31 15.83 13.41
C ALA A 102 -1.15 15.92 14.69
N GLU A 103 -2.02 14.94 14.91
CA GLU A 103 -2.85 14.84 16.10
C GLU A 103 -2.27 13.83 17.08
N TYR A 104 -2.18 14.24 18.34
CA TYR A 104 -1.84 13.36 19.43
C TYR A 104 -2.76 13.63 20.63
N ARG A 105 -3.47 12.59 21.08
CA ARG A 105 -4.44 12.65 22.20
C ARG A 105 -5.50 13.74 22.06
N GLY A 106 -5.97 14.00 20.84
CA GLY A 106 -7.00 15.00 20.57
C GLY A 106 -6.50 16.44 20.43
N GLU A 107 -5.19 16.66 20.55
CA GLU A 107 -4.56 17.96 20.32
C GLU A 107 -3.75 17.95 19.02
N VAL A 108 -3.79 19.06 18.29
CA VAL A 108 -3.14 19.21 16.98
C VAL A 108 -1.88 20.04 17.12
N TYR A 109 -0.76 19.49 16.64
CA TYR A 109 0.56 20.10 16.67
C TYR A 109 1.13 20.25 15.25
N PRO A 110 2.04 21.20 15.01
CA PRO A 110 2.84 21.20 13.79
C PRO A 110 3.55 19.83 13.62
N MET A 111 3.50 19.27 12.42
CA MET A 111 4.08 17.95 12.17
C MET A 111 5.61 18.00 12.20
N ASP A 112 6.22 17.17 13.03
CA ASP A 112 7.64 16.87 12.98
C ASP A 112 7.89 15.68 12.03
N ILE A 113 8.31 15.98 10.83
CA ILE A 113 8.51 14.98 9.78
C ILE A 113 9.60 13.97 10.12
N GLN A 114 10.61 14.34 10.91
CA GLN A 114 11.71 13.44 11.29
C GLN A 114 11.23 12.37 12.27
N SER A 115 10.48 12.78 13.28
CA SER A 115 9.88 11.83 14.25
C SER A 115 8.89 10.87 13.59
N VAL A 116 8.10 11.38 12.63
CA VAL A 116 7.17 10.57 11.84
C VAL A 116 7.91 9.50 11.03
N HIS A 117 8.97 9.88 10.33
CA HIS A 117 9.77 8.93 9.54
C HIS A 117 10.43 7.86 10.42
N HIS A 118 10.93 8.22 11.59
CA HIS A 118 11.57 7.24 12.50
C HIS A 118 10.60 6.09 12.86
N ILE A 119 9.37 6.44 13.25
CA ILE A 119 8.37 5.43 13.63
C ILE A 119 7.94 4.56 12.44
N ILE A 120 7.77 5.18 11.27
CA ILE A 120 7.46 4.43 10.05
C ILE A 120 8.59 3.45 9.71
N ASP A 121 9.83 3.91 9.83
CA ASP A 121 11.01 3.12 9.55
C ASP A 121 11.11 1.90 10.46
N GLU A 122 10.90 2.06 11.78
CA GLU A 122 10.88 0.95 12.75
C GLU A 122 9.82 -0.10 12.38
N MET A 123 8.59 0.32 12.03
CA MET A 123 7.52 -0.59 11.65
C MET A 123 7.85 -1.34 10.35
N GLN A 124 8.45 -0.66 9.37
CA GLN A 124 8.82 -1.27 8.10
C GLN A 124 10.02 -2.22 8.25
N GLU A 125 10.95 -1.95 9.17
CA GLU A 125 12.04 -2.87 9.52
C GLU A 125 11.52 -4.18 10.12
N ASP A 126 10.40 -4.11 10.86
CA ASP A 126 9.67 -5.29 11.34
C ASP A 126 8.88 -6.01 10.22
N GLY A 127 8.91 -5.50 9.00
CA GLY A 127 8.23 -6.08 7.83
C GLY A 127 6.74 -5.73 7.77
N MET A 128 6.33 -4.68 8.47
CA MET A 128 4.95 -4.22 8.42
C MET A 128 4.74 -3.30 7.22
N LYS A 129 3.65 -3.50 6.50
CA LYS A 129 3.15 -2.53 5.53
C LYS A 129 2.40 -1.43 6.29
N VAL A 130 2.81 -0.19 6.08
CA VAL A 130 2.25 0.97 6.80
C VAL A 130 1.43 1.83 5.84
N ILE A 131 0.21 2.17 6.26
CA ILE A 131 -0.69 3.08 5.55
C ILE A 131 -1.01 4.25 6.48
N ALA A 132 -0.87 5.48 5.99
CA ALA A 132 -1.24 6.67 6.73
C ALA A 132 -2.73 6.97 6.62
N VAL A 133 -3.29 7.50 7.72
CA VAL A 133 -4.63 8.05 7.80
C VAL A 133 -4.51 9.50 8.25
N ALA A 134 -5.00 10.42 7.42
CA ALA A 134 -5.03 11.85 7.69
C ALA A 134 -6.44 12.40 7.50
N TYR A 135 -6.71 13.55 8.06
CA TYR A 135 -8.02 14.17 7.93
C TYR A 135 -7.93 15.70 7.90
N LYS A 136 -9.04 16.32 7.50
CA LYS A 136 -9.23 17.76 7.54
C LYS A 136 -10.71 18.09 7.67
N ASN A 137 -11.06 19.11 8.43
CA ASN A 137 -12.43 19.61 8.51
C ASN A 137 -12.62 20.75 7.50
N ILE A 138 -13.52 20.57 6.53
CA ILE A 138 -13.78 21.53 5.45
C ILE A 138 -15.26 21.92 5.39
N ASN A 139 -15.55 23.13 4.91
CA ASN A 139 -16.91 23.61 4.73
C ASN A 139 -17.31 23.52 3.25
N LYS A 140 -17.28 22.30 2.69
CA LYS A 140 -17.63 21.99 1.30
C LYS A 140 -18.42 20.70 1.24
N LYS A 141 -19.26 20.53 0.21
CA LYS A 141 -20.01 19.30 -0.05
C LYS A 141 -19.41 18.43 -1.17
N TYR A 142 -18.31 18.88 -1.77
CA TYR A 142 -17.55 18.18 -2.80
C TYR A 142 -16.06 18.42 -2.58
N ILE A 143 -15.23 17.51 -3.09
CA ILE A 143 -13.76 17.53 -2.94
C ILE A 143 -13.13 17.96 -4.28
N MET A 144 -12.14 18.83 -4.18
CA MET A 144 -11.21 19.13 -5.27
C MET A 144 -9.80 18.68 -4.89
N PRO A 145 -8.90 18.36 -5.85
CA PRO A 145 -7.53 17.94 -5.55
C PRO A 145 -6.75 18.91 -4.64
N ASP A 146 -7.05 20.21 -4.73
CA ASP A 146 -6.43 21.24 -3.87
C ASP A 146 -6.85 21.15 -2.41
N ASP A 147 -7.98 20.53 -2.11
CA ASP A 147 -8.44 20.33 -0.73
C ASP A 147 -7.60 19.29 0.03
N GLU A 148 -6.88 18.44 -0.69
CA GLU A 148 -6.02 17.38 -0.16
C GLU A 148 -4.65 17.89 0.33
N ASN A 149 -4.53 19.15 0.68
CA ASN A 149 -3.35 19.77 1.29
C ASN A 149 -3.67 20.26 2.70
N ASP A 150 -2.64 20.56 3.47
CA ASP A 150 -2.75 21.01 4.88
C ASP A 150 -3.60 20.05 5.73
N LEU A 151 -3.35 18.76 5.56
CA LEU A 151 -4.02 17.72 6.32
C LEU A 151 -3.44 17.60 7.72
N ILE A 152 -4.19 16.95 8.61
CA ILE A 152 -3.78 16.56 9.95
C ILE A 152 -3.51 15.06 9.92
N LEU A 153 -2.29 14.64 10.16
CA LEU A 153 -1.93 13.23 10.31
C LEU A 153 -2.52 12.71 11.61
N LEU A 154 -3.40 11.71 11.50
CA LEU A 154 -4.06 11.10 12.66
C LEU A 154 -3.27 9.89 13.19
N GLY A 155 -2.64 9.13 12.29
CA GLY A 155 -1.87 7.95 12.61
C GLY A 155 -1.76 6.97 11.45
N TYR A 156 -1.50 5.70 11.81
CA TYR A 156 -1.18 4.67 10.83
C TYR A 156 -1.98 3.40 11.05
N LEU A 157 -2.22 2.68 9.96
CA LEU A 157 -2.59 1.27 9.97
C LEU A 157 -1.36 0.45 9.59
N THR A 158 -1.09 -0.59 10.37
CA THR A 158 0.00 -1.52 10.11
C THR A 158 -0.57 -2.88 9.75
N PHE A 159 -0.08 -3.45 8.67
CA PHE A 159 -0.45 -4.78 8.20
C PHE A 159 0.79 -5.66 8.20
N PHE A 160 0.68 -6.80 8.82
CA PHE A 160 1.72 -7.80 8.84
C PHE A 160 1.29 -8.97 7.98
N ASP A 161 1.97 -9.16 6.85
CA ASP A 161 1.76 -10.29 5.97
C ASP A 161 2.92 -11.27 6.15
N ALA A 162 2.70 -12.29 6.98
CA ALA A 162 3.71 -13.30 7.23
C ALA A 162 3.82 -14.23 6.01
N PRO A 163 5.04 -14.48 5.50
CA PRO A 163 5.23 -15.45 4.42
C PRO A 163 4.63 -16.81 4.79
N LYS A 164 3.93 -17.44 3.84
CA LYS A 164 3.39 -18.79 4.03
C LYS A 164 4.55 -19.78 4.26
N LYS A 165 4.38 -20.77 5.14
CA LYS A 165 5.38 -21.83 5.37
C LYS A 165 5.73 -22.56 4.08
N SER A 166 4.74 -22.81 3.21
CA SER A 166 4.94 -23.42 1.90
C SER A 166 5.86 -22.62 0.96
N ALA A 167 5.95 -21.30 1.13
CA ALA A 167 6.81 -20.46 0.30
C ALA A 167 8.31 -20.76 0.54
N GLN A 168 8.71 -20.97 1.80
CA GLN A 168 10.08 -21.33 2.12
C GLN A 168 10.47 -22.68 1.51
N GLU A 169 9.58 -23.68 1.63
CA GLU A 169 9.78 -25.02 1.04
C GLU A 169 9.89 -24.95 -0.48
N ALA A 170 9.03 -24.18 -1.15
CA ALA A 170 9.07 -23.99 -2.60
C ALA A 170 10.36 -23.30 -3.05
N ILE A 171 10.83 -22.29 -2.34
CA ILE A 171 12.10 -21.60 -2.60
C ILE A 171 13.28 -22.57 -2.50
N GLU A 172 13.31 -23.43 -1.47
CA GLU A 172 14.36 -24.44 -1.32
C GLU A 172 14.35 -25.47 -2.46
N GLN A 173 13.18 -25.86 -2.94
CA GLN A 173 13.06 -26.76 -4.09
C GLN A 173 13.54 -26.10 -5.38
N LEU A 174 13.17 -24.84 -5.64
CA LEU A 174 13.65 -24.10 -6.82
C LEU A 174 15.17 -23.93 -6.79
N LYS A 175 15.77 -23.65 -5.62
CA LYS A 175 17.22 -23.59 -5.45
C LYS A 175 17.90 -24.93 -5.80
N LYS A 176 17.32 -26.09 -5.40
CA LYS A 176 17.83 -27.43 -5.74
C LYS A 176 17.77 -27.71 -7.24
N LEU A 177 16.79 -27.11 -7.93
CA LEU A 177 16.62 -27.22 -9.38
C LEU A 177 17.47 -26.20 -10.16
N ASN A 178 18.30 -25.39 -9.46
CA ASN A 178 19.08 -24.31 -10.05
C ASN A 178 18.22 -23.26 -10.77
N VAL A 179 16.99 -23.01 -10.28
CA VAL A 179 16.12 -21.93 -10.76
C VAL A 179 16.35 -20.70 -9.89
N PRO A 180 16.99 -19.65 -10.41
CA PRO A 180 17.21 -18.41 -9.67
C PRO A 180 15.88 -17.70 -9.42
N ILE A 181 15.74 -17.12 -8.22
CA ILE A 181 14.53 -16.41 -7.80
C ILE A 181 14.84 -14.92 -7.71
N LYS A 182 13.97 -14.11 -8.29
CA LYS A 182 13.99 -12.65 -8.16
C LYS A 182 12.67 -12.15 -7.61
N VAL A 183 12.72 -11.16 -6.72
CA VAL A 183 11.55 -10.55 -6.08
C VAL A 183 11.32 -9.18 -6.68
N LEU A 184 10.16 -8.98 -7.32
CA LEU A 184 9.75 -7.73 -7.96
C LEU A 184 8.50 -7.19 -7.23
N THR A 185 8.68 -6.22 -6.35
CA THR A 185 7.59 -5.70 -5.51
C THR A 185 7.39 -4.20 -5.64
N GLY A 186 6.15 -3.74 -5.44
CA GLY A 186 5.81 -2.32 -5.27
C GLY A 186 6.02 -1.82 -3.83
N ASP A 187 6.27 -2.72 -2.88
CA ASP A 187 6.51 -2.37 -1.47
C ASP A 187 7.85 -1.64 -1.27
N SER A 188 8.00 -1.01 -0.10
CA SER A 188 9.25 -0.33 0.25
C SER A 188 10.42 -1.31 0.34
N GLU A 189 11.64 -0.81 0.14
CA GLU A 189 12.88 -1.58 0.24
C GLU A 189 12.96 -2.33 1.59
N ARG A 190 12.59 -1.68 2.70
CA ARG A 190 12.64 -2.25 4.05
C ARG A 190 11.70 -3.43 4.23
N VAL A 191 10.46 -3.31 3.75
CA VAL A 191 9.48 -4.40 3.78
C VAL A 191 9.97 -5.57 2.92
N ALA A 192 10.44 -5.31 1.70
CA ALA A 192 10.97 -6.33 0.80
C ALA A 192 12.16 -7.09 1.42
N LEU A 193 13.11 -6.37 2.02
CA LEU A 193 14.25 -6.96 2.73
C LEU A 193 13.81 -7.84 3.92
N SER A 194 12.87 -7.36 4.74
CA SER A 194 12.36 -8.12 5.89
C SER A 194 11.72 -9.44 5.45
N VAL A 195 10.88 -9.41 4.42
CA VAL A 195 10.23 -10.61 3.87
C VAL A 195 11.28 -11.57 3.28
N CYS A 196 12.23 -11.06 2.50
CA CYS A 196 13.26 -11.88 1.86
C CYS A 196 14.20 -12.56 2.86
N ARG A 197 14.60 -11.85 3.94
CA ARG A 197 15.38 -12.46 5.05
C ARG A 197 14.64 -13.63 5.69
N ARG A 198 13.35 -13.50 5.93
CA ARG A 198 12.51 -14.59 6.51
C ARG A 198 12.36 -15.78 5.57
N LEU A 199 12.47 -15.55 4.26
CA LEU A 199 12.43 -16.59 3.23
C LEU A 199 13.81 -17.16 2.89
N ASN A 200 14.88 -16.74 3.58
CA ASN A 200 16.27 -17.13 3.31
C ASN A 200 16.70 -16.84 1.84
N LEU A 201 16.20 -15.73 1.28
CA LEU A 201 16.67 -15.21 -0.01
C LEU A 201 17.88 -14.30 0.22
N ASP A 202 18.71 -14.19 -0.83
CA ASP A 202 19.85 -13.27 -0.83
C ASP A 202 19.35 -11.80 -0.76
N THR A 203 19.86 -11.05 0.20
CA THR A 203 19.51 -9.66 0.46
C THR A 203 20.66 -8.68 0.23
N ASP A 204 21.78 -9.13 -0.32
CA ASP A 204 22.97 -8.29 -0.50
C ASP A 204 22.79 -7.25 -1.60
N ASN A 205 21.92 -7.52 -2.59
CA ASN A 205 21.69 -6.65 -3.73
C ASN A 205 20.21 -6.29 -3.85
N VAL A 206 19.89 -5.05 -3.51
CA VAL A 206 18.53 -4.47 -3.65
C VAL A 206 18.59 -3.26 -4.56
N ILE A 207 17.60 -3.12 -5.44
CA ILE A 207 17.43 -1.95 -6.28
C ILE A 207 16.01 -1.41 -6.14
N VAL A 208 15.90 -0.09 -5.98
CA VAL A 208 14.62 0.62 -5.96
C VAL A 208 14.26 1.15 -7.34
N GLY A 209 12.96 1.24 -7.63
CA GLY A 209 12.43 1.65 -8.93
C GLY A 209 12.93 3.01 -9.42
N GLU A 210 13.22 3.96 -8.51
CA GLU A 210 13.78 5.27 -8.85
C GLU A 210 15.14 5.13 -9.54
N LYS A 211 16.05 4.33 -8.98
CA LYS A 211 17.37 4.06 -9.56
C LYS A 211 17.32 3.39 -10.94
N LEU A 212 16.31 2.52 -11.17
CA LEU A 212 16.14 1.88 -12.48
C LEU A 212 15.87 2.88 -13.61
N SER A 213 15.25 4.01 -13.29
CA SER A 213 14.92 5.04 -14.27
C SER A 213 16.12 5.88 -14.71
N GLU A 214 17.20 5.87 -13.94
CA GLU A 214 18.43 6.65 -14.17
C GLU A 214 19.49 5.85 -14.96
N LEU A 215 19.35 4.51 -15.04
CA LEU A 215 20.33 3.62 -15.63
C LEU A 215 20.12 3.45 -17.15
N LYS A 216 21.24 3.31 -17.87
CA LYS A 216 21.23 2.91 -19.28
C LYS A 216 20.93 1.43 -19.44
N ASP A 217 20.42 1.02 -20.59
CA ASP A 217 19.96 -0.35 -20.82
C ASP A 217 21.10 -1.40 -20.65
N ASP A 218 22.33 -1.09 -21.04
CA ASP A 218 23.49 -1.98 -20.84
C ASP A 218 23.84 -2.18 -19.36
N GLU A 219 23.79 -1.10 -18.57
CA GLU A 219 24.03 -1.15 -17.12
C GLU A 219 22.90 -1.90 -16.40
N LEU A 220 21.68 -1.66 -16.84
CA LEU A 220 20.49 -2.29 -16.30
C LEU A 220 20.48 -3.81 -16.58
N SER A 221 20.94 -4.23 -17.77
CA SER A 221 21.11 -5.64 -18.14
C SER A 221 22.01 -6.38 -17.14
N ILE A 222 23.20 -5.85 -16.89
CA ILE A 222 24.17 -6.43 -15.94
C ILE A 222 23.60 -6.45 -14.51
N LEU A 223 22.90 -5.39 -14.14
CA LEU A 223 22.34 -5.24 -12.81
C LEU A 223 21.17 -6.22 -12.56
N CYS A 224 20.31 -6.43 -13.56
CA CYS A 224 19.23 -7.41 -13.49
C CYS A 224 19.72 -8.84 -13.24
N GLU A 225 20.89 -9.21 -13.76
CA GLU A 225 21.50 -10.54 -13.48
C GLU A 225 21.86 -10.71 -12.00
N LYS A 226 22.50 -9.69 -11.41
CA LYS A 226 23.09 -9.77 -10.08
C LYS A 226 22.10 -9.47 -8.94
N THR A 227 21.00 -8.79 -9.26
CA THR A 227 20.05 -8.34 -8.24
C THR A 227 19.00 -9.39 -7.96
N THR A 228 18.77 -9.67 -6.68
CA THR A 228 17.72 -10.56 -6.21
C THR A 228 16.43 -9.81 -5.92
N ILE A 229 16.51 -8.60 -5.37
CA ILE A 229 15.35 -7.84 -4.88
C ILE A 229 15.21 -6.50 -5.61
N PHE A 230 14.03 -6.29 -6.19
CA PHE A 230 13.64 -5.03 -6.82
C PHE A 230 12.42 -4.49 -6.09
N ALA A 231 12.56 -3.36 -5.40
CA ALA A 231 11.54 -2.75 -4.55
C ALA A 231 11.00 -1.44 -5.14
N GLN A 232 9.85 -0.99 -4.66
CA GLN A 232 9.18 0.25 -5.09
C GLN A 232 8.96 0.32 -6.62
N LEU A 233 8.69 -0.82 -7.25
CA LEU A 233 8.48 -0.91 -8.68
C LEU A 233 7.08 -0.49 -9.11
N SER A 234 7.00 0.27 -10.19
CA SER A 234 5.77 0.42 -10.96
C SER A 234 5.47 -0.83 -11.81
N PRO A 235 4.21 -1.06 -12.24
CA PRO A 235 3.85 -2.16 -13.12
C PRO A 235 4.70 -2.23 -14.41
N LYS A 236 5.00 -1.08 -14.99
CA LYS A 236 5.84 -0.99 -16.21
C LYS A 236 7.28 -1.39 -15.96
N GLN A 237 7.83 -1.07 -14.79
CA GLN A 237 9.20 -1.44 -14.43
C GLN A 237 9.33 -2.94 -14.19
N LYS A 238 8.32 -3.60 -13.61
CA LYS A 238 8.28 -5.07 -13.49
C LYS A 238 8.38 -5.73 -14.86
N ALA A 239 7.55 -5.33 -15.82
CA ALA A 239 7.60 -5.84 -17.18
C ALA A 239 8.93 -5.53 -17.89
N LYS A 240 9.54 -4.35 -17.67
CA LYS A 240 10.85 -4.00 -18.23
C LYS A 240 11.95 -4.93 -17.71
N ILE A 241 11.97 -5.26 -16.42
CA ILE A 241 12.96 -6.20 -15.84
C ILE A 241 12.83 -7.57 -16.47
N ILE A 242 11.59 -8.09 -16.61
CA ILE A 242 11.33 -9.38 -17.25
C ILE A 242 11.87 -9.39 -18.68
N LYS A 243 11.55 -8.36 -19.46
CA LYS A 243 12.02 -8.21 -20.83
C LYS A 243 13.55 -8.23 -20.93
N ILE A 244 14.24 -7.53 -20.03
CA ILE A 244 15.70 -7.50 -19.99
C ILE A 244 16.27 -8.90 -19.70
N LEU A 245 15.70 -9.65 -18.75
CA LEU A 245 16.13 -11.01 -18.45
C LEU A 245 15.91 -11.94 -19.65
N GLN A 246 14.83 -11.77 -20.42
CA GLN A 246 14.59 -12.50 -21.66
C GLN A 246 15.62 -12.14 -22.75
N GLU A 247 15.93 -10.84 -22.90
CA GLU A 247 16.97 -10.36 -23.83
C GLU A 247 18.38 -10.89 -23.45
N ASN A 248 18.62 -11.16 -22.16
CA ASN A 248 19.82 -11.81 -21.65
C ASN A 248 19.84 -13.33 -21.88
N GLY A 249 18.79 -13.90 -22.50
CA GLY A 249 18.71 -15.32 -22.86
C GLY A 249 18.05 -16.22 -21.81
N HIS A 250 17.39 -15.65 -20.80
CA HIS A 250 16.64 -16.43 -19.80
C HIS A 250 15.21 -16.69 -20.22
N THR A 251 14.67 -17.84 -19.82
CA THR A 251 13.23 -18.10 -19.81
C THR A 251 12.67 -17.70 -18.45
N VAL A 252 11.72 -16.78 -18.45
CA VAL A 252 11.21 -16.14 -17.23
C VAL A 252 9.78 -16.57 -16.93
N GLY A 253 9.59 -17.24 -15.78
CA GLY A 253 8.27 -17.43 -15.18
C GLY A 253 7.97 -16.28 -14.21
N PHE A 254 6.79 -15.70 -14.25
CA PHE A 254 6.38 -14.65 -13.32
C PHE A 254 5.11 -15.04 -12.57
N LEU A 255 5.18 -15.04 -11.24
CA LEU A 255 4.05 -15.29 -10.35
C LEU A 255 3.53 -13.95 -9.81
N GLY A 256 2.24 -13.67 -10.05
CA GLY A 256 1.57 -12.45 -9.57
C GLY A 256 0.18 -12.73 -9.01
N ASP A 257 -0.32 -11.83 -8.16
CA ASP A 257 -1.63 -11.93 -7.52
C ASP A 257 -2.51 -10.68 -7.67
N GLY A 258 -1.94 -9.56 -8.09
CA GLY A 258 -2.62 -8.27 -8.19
C GLY A 258 -2.66 -7.67 -9.59
N MET A 259 -3.60 -6.75 -9.85
CA MET A 259 -3.71 -6.03 -11.13
C MET A 259 -2.40 -5.31 -11.52
N ASN A 260 -1.56 -4.98 -10.54
CA ASN A 260 -0.24 -4.38 -10.76
C ASN A 260 0.74 -5.33 -11.47
N ASP A 261 0.43 -6.63 -11.50
CA ASP A 261 1.26 -7.68 -12.07
C ASP A 261 0.85 -8.07 -13.49
N LEU A 262 -0.28 -7.55 -13.98
CA LEU A 262 -0.82 -7.90 -15.30
C LEU A 262 0.21 -7.70 -16.43
N HIS A 263 0.91 -6.56 -16.45
CA HIS A 263 1.93 -6.29 -17.47
C HIS A 263 3.12 -7.24 -17.38
N ALA A 264 3.48 -7.66 -16.16
CA ALA A 264 4.56 -8.59 -15.92
C ALA A 264 4.18 -10.01 -16.33
N ILE A 265 2.97 -10.47 -16.03
CA ILE A 265 2.42 -11.75 -16.48
C ILE A 265 2.40 -11.82 -18.01
N LEU A 266 1.85 -10.81 -18.67
CA LEU A 266 1.79 -10.77 -20.15
C LEU A 266 3.16 -10.69 -20.82
N GLN A 267 4.19 -10.16 -20.13
CA GLN A 267 5.56 -10.06 -20.65
C GLN A 267 6.35 -11.35 -20.44
N SER A 268 6.04 -12.14 -19.42
CA SER A 268 6.81 -13.36 -19.08
C SER A 268 6.62 -14.48 -20.09
N ASP A 269 7.54 -15.45 -20.13
CA ASP A 269 7.41 -16.64 -20.95
C ASP A 269 6.41 -17.64 -20.35
N VAL A 270 6.21 -17.59 -19.04
CA VAL A 270 5.19 -18.35 -18.30
C VAL A 270 4.57 -17.43 -17.26
N GLY A 271 3.37 -16.97 -17.51
CA GLY A 271 2.57 -16.19 -16.57
C GLY A 271 1.85 -17.10 -15.58
N ILE A 272 2.02 -16.86 -14.29
CA ILE A 272 1.42 -17.66 -13.21
C ILE A 272 0.57 -16.74 -12.32
N SER A 273 -0.68 -17.12 -12.08
CA SER A 273 -1.61 -16.39 -11.21
C SER A 273 -2.00 -17.22 -9.99
N ALA A 274 -2.25 -16.56 -8.86
CA ALA A 274 -2.85 -17.21 -7.70
C ALA A 274 -4.36 -17.44 -7.93
N GLU A 275 -4.94 -18.52 -7.35
CA GLU A 275 -6.38 -18.83 -7.42
C GLU A 275 -7.27 -17.68 -6.92
N GLY A 276 -6.79 -16.91 -5.93
CA GLY A 276 -7.52 -15.75 -5.37
C GLY A 276 -7.31 -14.43 -6.11
N ALA A 277 -6.57 -14.41 -7.23
CA ALA A 277 -6.31 -13.20 -7.99
C ALA A 277 -7.55 -12.71 -8.77
N THR A 278 -7.49 -11.48 -9.29
CA THR A 278 -8.57 -10.92 -10.11
C THR A 278 -8.77 -11.72 -11.39
N GLU A 279 -10.02 -11.80 -11.87
CA GLU A 279 -10.39 -12.53 -13.09
C GLU A 279 -9.51 -12.15 -14.29
N ALA A 280 -9.25 -10.85 -14.49
CA ALA A 280 -8.39 -10.36 -15.56
C ALA A 280 -6.94 -10.88 -15.49
N LEU A 281 -6.42 -11.11 -14.27
CA LEU A 281 -5.08 -11.65 -14.08
C LEU A 281 -5.06 -13.16 -14.35
N GLN A 282 -6.10 -13.88 -13.91
CA GLN A 282 -6.25 -15.30 -14.18
C GLN A 282 -6.42 -15.60 -15.68
N GLU A 283 -7.20 -14.78 -16.40
CA GLU A 283 -7.35 -14.90 -17.84
C GLU A 283 -6.05 -14.63 -18.63
N ALA A 284 -5.17 -13.77 -18.10
CA ALA A 284 -3.89 -13.45 -18.72
C ALA A 284 -2.77 -14.47 -18.41
N ALA A 285 -2.95 -15.32 -17.40
CA ALA A 285 -1.95 -16.28 -16.95
C ALA A 285 -2.03 -17.61 -17.72
N ASP A 286 -0.86 -18.24 -17.93
CA ASP A 286 -0.78 -19.58 -18.51
C ASP A 286 -1.11 -20.66 -17.49
N VAL A 287 -0.86 -20.37 -16.19
CA VAL A 287 -1.07 -21.29 -15.07
C VAL A 287 -1.75 -20.58 -13.92
N ILE A 288 -2.72 -21.23 -13.28
CA ILE A 288 -3.37 -20.77 -12.04
C ILE A 288 -3.02 -21.75 -10.92
N LEU A 289 -2.50 -21.24 -9.79
CA LEU A 289 -2.06 -22.00 -8.61
C LEU A 289 -2.89 -21.66 -7.39
#